data_3fccbd3e934ec710b1d915a6d5e3ce56
#
_entry.id   3fccbd3e934ec710b1d915a6d5e3ce56
#
_cell.length_a   1.000
_cell.length_b   1.000
_cell.length_c   1.000
_cell.angle_alpha   90.00
_cell.angle_beta   90.00
_cell.angle_gamma   90.00
#
_symmetry.space_group_name_H-M   'P 1'
#
loop_
_entity.id
_entity.type
_entity.pdbx_description
1 polymer ?
#
loop_
_entity_poly.entity_id
_entity_poly.type
_entity_poly.pdbx_seq_one_letter_code
_entity_poly.pdbx_strand_id
1 'polypeptide(L)'
;GVKIDGYVVTDFEMFKVLVDSLGGVNVDVTEKEAKEVTNHPKRYGNVTLETGDNKLTGEQALAYCRIRKIDTDFVRTQRQRTVMSAILKKALTNPFKLYKMAYNSAPYIETDLSKGELMGLVSKAGTCVANIHQTSIPFDGTWDYATIWGNSVIKINTEKNKDKLIDYIYNLSSADIKSQEKEDK
;
A
#
# COMPACT_ATOMS: atom_id res chain seq x y z
N GLY A 1 15.90 -9.67 -13.58
CA GLY A 1 14.78 -9.43 -12.68
C GLY A 1 15.12 -9.74 -11.24
N VAL A 2 14.22 -9.41 -10.34
CA VAL A 2 14.32 -9.78 -8.92
C VAL A 2 13.72 -11.17 -8.75
N LYS A 3 14.32 -12.02 -7.93
CA LYS A 3 13.77 -13.33 -7.57
C LYS A 3 12.52 -13.12 -6.71
N ILE A 4 11.45 -13.83 -7.04
CA ILE A 4 10.23 -13.90 -6.25
C ILE A 4 10.23 -15.23 -5.51
N ASP A 5 10.17 -15.22 -4.19
CA ASP A 5 10.25 -16.40 -3.35
C ASP A 5 8.88 -16.94 -2.93
N GLY A 6 7.82 -16.15 -3.10
CA GLY A 6 6.44 -16.52 -2.83
C GLY A 6 5.47 -15.41 -3.15
N TYR A 7 4.18 -15.70 -3.13
CA TYR A 7 3.13 -14.71 -3.37
C TYR A 7 2.01 -14.83 -2.34
N VAL A 8 1.30 -13.72 -2.17
CA VAL A 8 0.04 -13.65 -1.43
C VAL A 8 -0.95 -12.85 -2.26
N VAL A 9 -2.04 -13.50 -2.65
CA VAL A 9 -3.15 -12.87 -3.36
C VAL A 9 -4.27 -12.54 -2.39
N THR A 10 -4.82 -11.36 -2.53
CA THR A 10 -5.90 -10.87 -1.68
C THR A 10 -6.98 -10.21 -2.54
N ASP A 11 -8.21 -10.15 -2.02
CA ASP A 11 -9.32 -9.42 -2.60
C ASP A 11 -9.74 -8.21 -1.74
N PHE A 12 -10.78 -7.51 -2.17
CA PHE A 12 -11.30 -6.35 -1.43
C PHE A 12 -11.94 -6.74 -0.09
N GLU A 13 -12.52 -7.94 0.02
CA GLU A 13 -13.12 -8.42 1.26
C GLU A 13 -12.03 -8.67 2.30
N MET A 14 -10.95 -9.35 1.90
CA MET A 14 -9.79 -9.56 2.77
C MET A 14 -9.20 -8.23 3.25
N PHE A 15 -9.05 -7.25 2.36
CA PHE A 15 -8.54 -5.94 2.73
C PHE A 15 -9.41 -5.28 3.81
N LYS A 16 -10.74 -5.33 3.68
CA LYS A 16 -11.67 -4.78 4.68
C LYS A 16 -11.54 -5.51 6.02
N VAL A 17 -11.56 -6.85 5.99
CA VAL A 17 -11.39 -7.69 7.20
C VAL A 17 -10.07 -7.39 7.91
N LEU A 18 -8.99 -7.20 7.15
CA LEU A 18 -7.66 -6.87 7.68
C LEU A 18 -7.69 -5.53 8.42
N VAL A 19 -8.21 -4.49 7.81
CA VAL A 19 -8.33 -3.16 8.44
C VAL A 19 -9.21 -3.21 9.68
N ASP A 20 -10.37 -3.87 9.62
CA ASP A 20 -11.33 -3.96 10.72
C ASP A 20 -10.78 -4.81 11.88
N SER A 21 -10.01 -5.86 11.58
CA SER A 21 -9.34 -6.68 12.62
C SER A 21 -8.33 -5.87 13.45
N LEU A 22 -7.74 -4.84 12.85
CA LEU A 22 -6.88 -3.87 13.55
C LEU A 22 -7.68 -2.81 14.32
N GLY A 23 -9.01 -2.81 14.19
CA GLY A 23 -9.88 -1.76 14.72
C GLY A 23 -9.78 -0.46 13.93
N GLY A 24 -9.66 -0.53 12.61
CA GLY A 24 -9.51 0.61 11.71
C GLY A 24 -8.08 1.13 11.60
N VAL A 25 -7.81 2.07 10.69
CA VAL A 25 -6.51 2.72 10.47
C VAL A 25 -6.65 4.23 10.45
N ASN A 26 -5.66 4.95 10.98
CA ASN A 26 -5.66 6.40 10.98
C ASN A 26 -5.04 6.93 9.68
N VAL A 27 -5.77 7.81 9.00
CA VAL A 27 -5.35 8.47 7.77
C VAL A 27 -5.83 9.93 7.82
N ASP A 28 -4.94 10.85 7.48
CA ASP A 28 -5.29 12.25 7.27
C ASP A 28 -5.92 12.40 5.89
N VAL A 29 -7.16 12.88 5.85
CA VAL A 29 -8.00 12.97 4.64
C VAL A 29 -8.21 14.43 4.29
N THR A 30 -7.86 14.81 3.08
CA THR A 30 -8.09 16.16 2.58
C THR A 30 -9.58 16.42 2.32
N GLU A 31 -9.98 17.68 2.35
CA GLU A 31 -11.37 18.10 2.06
C GLU A 31 -11.84 17.60 0.68
N LYS A 32 -10.95 17.64 -0.30
CA LYS A 32 -11.23 17.18 -1.67
C LYS A 32 -11.51 15.68 -1.74
N GLU A 33 -10.76 14.88 -1.00
CA GLU A 33 -10.94 13.44 -0.90
C GLU A 33 -12.21 13.06 -0.15
N ALA A 34 -12.47 13.73 0.98
CA ALA A 34 -13.68 13.53 1.75
C ALA A 34 -14.94 13.83 0.91
N LYS A 35 -14.96 14.94 0.20
CA LYS A 35 -16.05 15.31 -0.73
C LYS A 35 -16.21 14.30 -1.88
N GLU A 36 -15.10 13.85 -2.49
CA GLU A 36 -15.15 12.87 -3.59
C GLU A 36 -15.80 11.57 -3.15
N VAL A 37 -15.43 11.02 -2.00
CA VAL A 37 -16.00 9.76 -1.50
C VAL A 37 -17.45 9.95 -1.08
N THR A 38 -17.74 10.95 -0.24
CA THR A 38 -19.05 11.16 0.37
C THR A 38 -20.13 11.50 -0.66
N ASN A 39 -19.78 12.27 -1.70
CA ASN A 39 -20.74 12.70 -2.71
C ASN A 39 -20.95 11.69 -3.85
N HIS A 40 -20.21 10.58 -3.88
CA HIS A 40 -20.32 9.58 -4.95
C HIS A 40 -20.58 8.16 -4.42
N PRO A 41 -21.70 7.90 -3.69
CA PRO A 41 -21.98 6.60 -3.10
C PRO A 41 -22.09 5.46 -4.11
N LYS A 42 -22.52 5.74 -5.35
CA LYS A 42 -22.55 4.73 -6.42
C LYS A 42 -21.17 4.20 -6.82
N ARG A 43 -20.10 4.96 -6.54
CA ARG A 43 -18.71 4.60 -6.88
C ARG A 43 -17.97 3.98 -5.71
N TYR A 44 -18.21 4.50 -4.52
CA TYR A 44 -17.41 4.18 -3.34
C TYR A 44 -18.16 3.40 -2.26
N GLY A 45 -19.47 3.13 -2.45
CA GLY A 45 -20.34 2.61 -1.40
C GLY A 45 -20.95 3.71 -0.54
N ASN A 46 -21.87 3.33 0.34
CA ASN A 46 -22.52 4.28 1.26
C ASN A 46 -21.63 4.60 2.46
N VAL A 47 -20.44 5.14 2.20
CA VAL A 47 -19.48 5.56 3.22
C VAL A 47 -19.27 7.07 3.17
N THR A 48 -19.01 7.65 4.33
CA THR A 48 -18.66 9.07 4.48
C THR A 48 -17.24 9.18 5.02
N LEU A 49 -16.50 10.18 4.56
CA LEU A 49 -15.21 10.57 5.11
C LEU A 49 -15.31 12.02 5.59
N GLU A 50 -14.61 12.31 6.67
CA GLU A 50 -14.46 13.68 7.17
C GLU A 50 -13.09 14.24 6.80
N THR A 51 -12.92 15.55 6.84
CA THR A 51 -11.62 16.18 6.62
C THR A 51 -10.76 16.07 7.88
N GLY A 52 -9.47 15.84 7.71
CA GLY A 52 -8.49 15.72 8.80
C GLY A 52 -8.22 14.27 9.21
N ASP A 53 -7.78 14.05 10.44
CA ASP A 53 -7.39 12.73 10.94
C ASP A 53 -8.63 11.84 11.15
N ASN A 54 -8.74 10.84 10.32
CA ASN A 54 -9.84 9.87 10.33
C ASN A 54 -9.35 8.50 10.77
N LYS A 55 -10.13 7.85 11.62
CA LYS A 55 -10.00 6.43 11.89
C LYS A 55 -10.89 5.63 10.94
N LEU A 56 -10.34 5.25 9.81
CA LEU A 56 -11.08 4.58 8.74
C LEU A 56 -11.39 3.12 9.08
N THR A 57 -12.63 2.72 8.86
CA THR A 57 -13.04 1.31 8.78
C THR A 57 -12.52 0.67 7.50
N GLY A 58 -12.66 -0.67 7.35
CA GLY A 58 -12.25 -1.37 6.13
C GLY A 58 -12.92 -0.84 4.88
N GLU A 59 -14.23 -0.56 4.94
CA GLU A 59 -14.95 0.02 3.79
C GLU A 59 -14.50 1.44 3.46
N GLN A 60 -14.30 2.27 4.47
CA GLN A 60 -13.81 3.63 4.28
C GLN A 60 -12.38 3.66 3.72
N ALA A 61 -11.50 2.79 4.23
CA ALA A 61 -10.13 2.67 3.74
C ALA A 61 -10.10 2.16 2.29
N LEU A 62 -10.97 1.21 1.94
CA LEU A 62 -11.11 0.74 0.56
C LEU A 62 -11.61 1.86 -0.37
N ALA A 63 -12.63 2.62 0.05
CA ALA A 63 -13.13 3.75 -0.69
C ALA A 63 -12.04 4.81 -0.94
N TYR A 64 -11.27 5.16 0.09
CA TYR A 64 -10.14 6.08 0.02
C TYR A 64 -9.05 5.61 -0.96
N CYS A 65 -8.65 4.34 -0.91
CA CYS A 65 -7.69 3.75 -1.84
C CYS A 65 -8.14 3.75 -3.30
N ARG A 66 -9.46 3.81 -3.56
CA ARG A 66 -10.07 3.77 -4.90
C ARG A 66 -10.31 5.15 -5.52
N ILE A 67 -10.05 6.25 -4.79
CA ILE A 67 -10.17 7.62 -5.33
C ILE A 67 -9.27 7.77 -6.56
N ARG A 68 -9.87 8.19 -7.69
CA ARG A 68 -9.18 8.30 -8.97
C ARG A 68 -9.58 9.52 -9.81
N LYS A 69 -10.68 10.19 -9.48
CA LYS A 69 -11.27 11.21 -10.35
C LYS A 69 -10.78 12.63 -10.08
N ILE A 70 -10.11 12.83 -8.97
CA ILE A 70 -9.70 14.17 -8.51
C ILE A 70 -8.23 14.49 -8.76
N ASP A 71 -7.45 13.48 -9.21
CA ASP A 71 -6.02 13.61 -9.46
C ASP A 71 -5.44 12.46 -10.30
N THR A 72 -4.11 12.34 -10.34
CA THR A 72 -3.38 11.37 -11.16
C THR A 72 -3.34 9.97 -10.53
N ASP A 73 -2.95 9.00 -11.34
CA ASP A 73 -2.76 7.61 -10.90
C ASP A 73 -1.62 7.46 -9.87
N PHE A 74 -0.61 8.34 -9.93
CA PHE A 74 0.46 8.41 -8.93
C PHE A 74 -0.07 8.77 -7.54
N VAL A 75 -0.97 9.76 -7.46
CA VAL A 75 -1.59 10.16 -6.19
C VAL A 75 -2.49 9.06 -5.64
N ARG A 76 -3.21 8.31 -6.50
CA ARG A 76 -3.92 7.10 -6.07
C ARG A 76 -2.98 6.07 -5.45
N THR A 77 -1.86 5.79 -6.09
CA THR A 77 -0.85 4.85 -5.56
C THR A 77 -0.28 5.34 -4.23
N GLN A 78 -0.09 6.63 -4.07
CA GLN A 78 0.34 7.20 -2.80
C GLN A 78 -0.68 7.01 -1.69
N ARG A 79 -2.00 7.18 -1.95
CA ARG A 79 -3.05 6.85 -0.97
C ARG A 79 -3.00 5.39 -0.54
N GLN A 80 -2.81 4.48 -1.49
CA GLN A 80 -2.66 3.05 -1.19
C GLN A 80 -1.45 2.78 -0.30
N ARG A 81 -0.31 3.42 -0.57
CA ARG A 81 0.89 3.35 0.28
C ARG A 81 0.64 3.92 1.68
N THR A 82 -0.07 5.05 1.79
CA THR A 82 -0.44 5.65 3.08
C THR A 82 -1.25 4.70 3.94
N VAL A 83 -2.30 4.09 3.36
CA VAL A 83 -3.13 3.12 4.08
C VAL A 83 -2.32 1.88 4.45
N MET A 84 -1.50 1.36 3.53
CA MET A 84 -0.61 0.20 3.79
C MET A 84 0.37 0.48 4.93
N SER A 85 0.98 1.67 4.96
CA SER A 85 1.85 2.11 6.06
C SER A 85 1.11 2.17 7.39
N ALA A 86 -0.11 2.69 7.40
CA ALA A 86 -0.95 2.76 8.60
C ALA A 86 -1.32 1.36 9.12
N ILE A 87 -1.65 0.43 8.21
CA ILE A 87 -1.91 -0.99 8.52
C ILE A 87 -0.67 -1.61 9.16
N LEU A 88 0.48 -1.53 8.48
CA LEU A 88 1.75 -2.11 8.96
C LEU A 88 2.14 -1.53 10.32
N LYS A 89 2.16 -0.21 10.46
CA LYS A 89 2.47 0.45 11.72
C LYS A 89 1.56 -0.04 12.86
N LYS A 90 0.27 -0.16 12.61
CA LYS A 90 -0.70 -0.58 13.63
C LYS A 90 -0.62 -2.08 13.95
N ALA A 91 -0.38 -2.93 12.95
CA ALA A 91 -0.21 -4.37 13.12
C ALA A 91 1.06 -4.68 13.93
N LEU A 92 2.15 -4.03 13.58
CA LEU A 92 3.47 -4.33 14.13
C LEU A 92 3.70 -3.75 15.54
N THR A 93 2.94 -2.73 15.96
CA THR A 93 3.02 -2.19 17.33
C THR A 93 2.35 -3.09 18.39
N ASN A 94 1.59 -4.10 17.98
CA ASN A 94 0.89 -4.99 18.91
C ASN A 94 0.86 -6.43 18.39
N PRO A 95 1.66 -7.36 18.94
CA PRO A 95 1.73 -8.76 18.49
C PRO A 95 0.37 -9.48 18.52
N PHE A 96 -0.49 -9.14 19.47
CA PHE A 96 -1.83 -9.72 19.55
C PHE A 96 -2.73 -9.28 18.38
N LYS A 97 -2.62 -8.01 17.97
CA LYS A 97 -3.34 -7.50 16.79
C LYS A 97 -2.82 -8.12 15.51
N LEU A 98 -1.51 -8.29 15.40
CA LEU A 98 -0.88 -8.97 14.26
C LEU A 98 -1.38 -10.42 14.13
N TYR A 99 -1.41 -11.17 15.25
CA TYR A 99 -1.95 -12.52 15.27
C TYR A 99 -3.43 -12.56 14.87
N LYS A 100 -4.26 -11.70 15.49
CA LYS A 100 -5.70 -11.59 15.17
C LYS A 100 -5.94 -11.24 13.70
N MET A 101 -5.17 -10.32 13.16
CA MET A 101 -5.22 -9.94 11.76
C MET A 101 -4.90 -11.16 10.87
N ALA A 102 -3.77 -11.84 11.11
CA ALA A 102 -3.35 -13.00 10.33
C ALA A 102 -4.40 -14.14 10.41
N TYR A 103 -4.92 -14.41 11.59
CA TYR A 103 -5.94 -15.45 11.80
C TYR A 103 -7.26 -15.14 11.06
N ASN A 104 -7.77 -13.90 11.17
CA ASN A 104 -9.02 -13.49 10.52
C ASN A 104 -8.89 -13.40 9.01
N SER A 105 -7.70 -13.06 8.50
CA SER A 105 -7.44 -12.92 7.06
C SER A 105 -7.15 -14.24 6.37
N ALA A 106 -6.75 -15.28 7.11
CA ALA A 106 -6.35 -16.58 6.56
C ALA A 106 -7.36 -17.21 5.57
N PRO A 107 -8.69 -17.14 5.78
CA PRO A 107 -9.67 -17.69 4.83
C PRO A 107 -9.74 -16.97 3.48
N TYR A 108 -9.20 -15.74 3.40
CA TYR A 108 -9.27 -14.85 2.22
C TYR A 108 -7.94 -14.73 1.50
N ILE A 109 -6.93 -15.52 1.90
CA ILE A 109 -5.58 -15.47 1.32
C ILE A 109 -5.39 -16.70 0.42
N GLU A 110 -4.98 -16.43 -0.82
CA GLU A 110 -4.40 -17.44 -1.70
C GLU A 110 -2.87 -17.25 -1.73
N THR A 111 -2.11 -18.31 -1.46
CA THR A 111 -0.64 -18.24 -1.37
C THR A 111 -0.03 -19.61 -1.66
N ASP A 112 1.19 -19.60 -2.20
CA ASP A 112 2.05 -20.78 -2.35
C ASP A 112 2.89 -21.05 -1.09
N LEU A 113 2.86 -20.14 -0.12
CA LEU A 113 3.59 -20.30 1.14
C LEU A 113 2.91 -21.30 2.06
N SER A 114 3.68 -22.18 2.65
CA SER A 114 3.21 -23.07 3.72
C SER A 114 2.83 -22.30 4.97
N LYS A 115 2.01 -22.90 5.84
CA LYS A 115 1.66 -22.30 7.14
C LYS A 115 2.88 -21.98 7.99
N GLY A 116 3.94 -22.81 7.92
CA GLY A 116 5.19 -22.59 8.63
C GLY A 116 5.94 -21.36 8.13
N GLU A 117 6.02 -21.17 6.82
CA GLU A 117 6.64 -19.99 6.20
C GLU A 117 5.88 -18.71 6.54
N LEU A 118 4.53 -18.74 6.43
CA LEU A 118 3.69 -17.61 6.84
C LEU A 118 3.90 -17.23 8.31
N MET A 119 3.91 -18.20 9.21
CA MET A 119 4.17 -17.95 10.64
C MET A 119 5.59 -17.44 10.88
N GLY A 120 6.57 -17.93 10.14
CA GLY A 120 7.94 -17.42 10.14
C GLY A 120 8.02 -15.95 9.71
N LEU A 121 7.30 -15.56 8.66
CA LEU A 121 7.21 -14.17 8.22
C LEU A 121 6.53 -13.27 9.27
N VAL A 122 5.42 -13.72 9.85
CA VAL A 122 4.72 -12.99 10.92
C VAL A 122 5.61 -12.77 12.14
N SER A 123 6.38 -13.79 12.56
CA SER A 123 7.29 -13.67 13.69
C SER A 123 8.44 -12.69 13.43
N LYS A 124 8.99 -12.70 12.21
CA LYS A 124 10.04 -11.76 11.78
C LYS A 124 9.53 -10.34 11.57
N ALA A 125 8.28 -10.18 11.13
CA ALA A 125 7.69 -8.87 10.88
C ALA A 125 7.76 -7.97 12.11
N GLY A 126 7.56 -8.51 13.32
CA GLY A 126 7.67 -7.76 14.58
C GLY A 126 9.06 -7.14 14.83
N THR A 127 10.11 -7.73 14.29
CA THR A 127 11.50 -7.20 14.42
C THR A 127 11.85 -6.18 13.33
N CYS A 128 11.06 -6.11 12.27
CA CYS A 128 11.32 -5.24 11.11
C CYS A 128 10.65 -3.86 11.19
N VAL A 129 9.87 -3.57 12.25
CA VAL A 129 9.03 -2.35 12.38
C VAL A 129 9.80 -1.05 12.16
N ALA A 130 11.05 -1.00 12.61
CA ALA A 130 11.87 0.21 12.52
C ALA A 130 12.49 0.44 11.11
N ASN A 131 12.42 -0.55 10.23
CA ASN A 131 13.15 -0.58 8.95
C ASN A 131 12.24 -0.95 7.77
N ILE A 132 10.99 -0.49 7.78
CA ILE A 132 10.09 -0.64 6.63
C ILE A 132 10.29 0.55 5.70
N HIS A 133 10.78 0.26 4.51
CA HIS A 133 10.96 1.24 3.44
C HIS A 133 10.00 0.95 2.29
N GLN A 134 9.59 1.99 1.60
CA GLN A 134 8.66 1.90 0.47
C GLN A 134 9.22 2.64 -0.73
N THR A 135 9.03 2.07 -1.89
CA THR A 135 9.34 2.73 -3.16
C THR A 135 8.24 2.46 -4.18
N SER A 136 8.27 3.18 -5.30
CA SER A 136 7.36 2.97 -6.43
C SER A 136 8.16 2.72 -7.71
N ILE A 137 7.59 1.93 -8.60
CA ILE A 137 8.09 1.72 -9.95
C ILE A 137 7.02 2.22 -10.92
N PRO A 138 7.40 3.03 -11.92
CA PRO A 138 8.76 3.45 -12.27
C PRO A 138 9.34 4.48 -11.30
N PHE A 139 10.67 4.45 -11.11
CA PHE A 139 11.41 5.45 -10.36
C PHE A 139 11.43 6.80 -11.10
N ASP A 140 11.52 7.90 -10.36
CA ASP A 140 11.60 9.24 -10.94
C ASP A 140 12.81 9.37 -11.88
N GLY A 141 12.59 10.10 -12.99
CA GLY A 141 13.57 10.26 -14.06
C GLY A 141 13.84 9.00 -14.90
N THR A 142 13.00 7.96 -14.76
CA THR A 142 13.13 6.72 -15.55
C THR A 142 11.92 6.43 -16.44
N TRP A 143 11.01 7.38 -16.56
CA TRP A 143 9.79 7.28 -17.35
C TRP A 143 9.38 8.63 -17.93
N ASP A 144 8.58 8.58 -19.02
CA ASP A 144 7.98 9.73 -19.68
C ASP A 144 6.55 9.40 -20.11
N TYR A 145 5.73 10.43 -20.31
CA TYR A 145 4.46 10.26 -21.00
C TYR A 145 4.67 10.08 -22.50
N ALA A 146 3.96 9.15 -23.09
CA ALA A 146 3.93 8.92 -24.53
C ALA A 146 2.51 8.66 -25.01
N THR A 147 2.26 8.87 -26.30
CA THR A 147 0.99 8.52 -26.95
C THR A 147 1.24 7.35 -27.89
N ILE A 148 0.54 6.22 -27.67
CA ILE A 148 0.61 5.05 -28.54
C ILE A 148 -0.83 4.72 -28.98
N TRP A 149 -1.05 4.69 -30.28
CA TRP A 149 -2.37 4.49 -30.91
C TRP A 149 -3.47 5.38 -30.31
N GLY A 150 -3.16 6.66 -30.08
CA GLY A 150 -4.10 7.64 -29.52
C GLY A 150 -4.33 7.54 -28.01
N ASN A 151 -3.71 6.59 -27.31
CA ASN A 151 -3.82 6.45 -25.86
C ASN A 151 -2.59 7.02 -25.17
N SER A 152 -2.82 7.76 -24.08
CA SER A 152 -1.74 8.20 -23.19
C SER A 152 -1.21 7.01 -22.40
N VAL A 153 0.10 6.78 -22.47
CA VAL A 153 0.80 5.69 -21.80
C VAL A 153 2.03 6.23 -21.07
N ILE A 154 2.49 5.48 -20.07
CA ILE A 154 3.77 5.72 -19.41
C ILE A 154 4.82 4.86 -20.08
N LYS A 155 5.78 5.49 -20.76
CA LYS A 155 6.94 4.82 -21.35
C LYS A 155 8.04 4.74 -20.31
N ILE A 156 8.41 3.52 -19.90
CA ILE A 156 9.43 3.30 -18.89
C ILE A 156 10.78 2.88 -19.50
N ASN A 157 11.86 3.27 -18.85
CA ASN A 157 13.18 2.71 -19.13
C ASN A 157 13.38 1.47 -18.24
N THR A 158 13.19 0.30 -18.82
CA THR A 158 13.21 -0.98 -18.08
C THR A 158 14.55 -1.27 -17.42
N GLU A 159 15.67 -1.00 -18.12
CA GLU A 159 17.01 -1.27 -17.58
C GLU A 159 17.31 -0.37 -16.38
N LYS A 160 17.08 0.95 -16.50
CA LYS A 160 17.28 1.87 -15.38
C LYS A 160 16.40 1.54 -14.17
N ASN A 161 15.14 1.14 -14.41
CA ASN A 161 14.26 0.72 -13.32
C ASN A 161 14.73 -0.56 -12.63
N LYS A 162 15.23 -1.53 -13.42
CA LYS A 162 15.80 -2.77 -12.89
C LYS A 162 17.03 -2.50 -12.02
N ASP A 163 17.97 -1.68 -12.51
CA ASP A 163 19.18 -1.35 -11.77
C ASP A 163 18.86 -0.63 -10.46
N LYS A 164 18.00 0.40 -10.50
CA LYS A 164 17.55 1.11 -9.31
C LYS A 164 16.80 0.19 -8.32
N LEU A 165 16.00 -0.76 -8.81
CA LEU A 165 15.30 -1.71 -7.95
C LEU A 165 16.27 -2.68 -7.25
N ILE A 166 17.28 -3.17 -7.97
CA ILE A 166 18.33 -4.03 -7.41
C ILE A 166 19.11 -3.26 -6.34
N ASP A 167 19.51 -2.03 -6.62
CA ASP A 167 20.20 -1.17 -5.66
C ASP A 167 19.33 -0.92 -4.42
N TYR A 168 18.06 -0.60 -4.60
CA TYR A 168 17.12 -0.37 -3.50
C TYR A 168 16.97 -1.59 -2.59
N ILE A 169 16.90 -2.80 -3.16
CA ILE A 169 16.66 -4.03 -2.40
C ILE A 169 17.94 -4.55 -1.72
N TYR A 170 19.09 -4.46 -2.40
CA TYR A 170 20.29 -5.19 -2.00
C TYR A 170 21.47 -4.30 -1.60
N ASN A 171 21.57 -3.08 -2.11
CA ASN A 171 22.79 -2.30 -2.03
C ASN A 171 22.64 -1.02 -1.21
N LEU A 172 21.43 -0.47 -1.07
CA LEU A 172 21.23 0.77 -0.32
C LEU A 172 21.26 0.52 1.18
N SER A 173 21.97 1.39 1.89
CA SER A 173 21.89 1.44 3.35
C SER A 173 20.55 2.04 3.79
N SER A 174 20.14 1.76 5.04
CA SER A 174 18.93 2.37 5.60
C SER A 174 18.97 3.91 5.66
N ALA A 175 20.16 4.51 5.64
CA ALA A 175 20.35 5.96 5.61
C ALA A 175 20.08 6.52 4.21
N ASP A 176 20.58 5.84 3.17
CA ASP A 176 20.38 6.23 1.76
C ASP A 176 18.91 6.12 1.36
N ILE A 177 18.22 5.07 1.80
CA ILE A 177 16.80 4.87 1.56
C ILE A 177 15.97 6.00 2.16
N LYS A 178 16.25 6.42 3.41
CA LYS A 178 15.55 7.53 4.06
C LYS A 178 15.76 8.89 3.38
N SER A 179 16.91 9.10 2.73
CA SER A 179 17.16 10.33 1.96
C SER A 179 16.33 10.35 0.69
N GLN A 180 16.24 9.22 -0.03
CA GLN A 180 15.41 9.10 -1.25
C GLN A 180 13.90 9.27 -0.94
N GLU A 181 13.40 8.71 0.16
CA GLU A 181 11.99 8.88 0.56
C GLU A 181 11.61 10.32 0.91
N LYS A 182 12.59 11.19 1.20
CA LYS A 182 12.36 12.64 1.44
C LYS A 182 12.31 13.45 0.14
N GLU A 183 13.01 13.03 -0.89
CA GLU A 183 13.00 13.68 -2.20
C GLU A 183 11.73 13.36 -2.99
N ASP A 184 11.10 12.21 -2.73
CA ASP A 184 9.84 11.74 -3.36
C ASP A 184 8.56 12.34 -2.72
N LYS A 185 8.67 13.31 -1.83
CA LYS A 185 7.53 14.01 -1.17
C LYS A 185 7.33 15.42 -1.72
#